data_e1763d74c9f0c0118cf40cdf5196d457
#
_entry.id   e1763d74c9f0c0118cf40cdf5196d457
#
_cell.length_a   1.000
_cell.length_b   1.000
_cell.length_c   1.000
_cell.angle_alpha   90.00
_cell.angle_beta   90.00
_cell.angle_gamma   90.00
#
_symmetry.space_group_name_H-M   'P 1'
#
loop_
_entity.id
_entity.type
_entity.pdbx_description
1 polymer ?
#
loop_
_entity_poly.entity_id
_entity_poly.type
_entity_poly.pdbx_seq_one_letter_code
_entity_poly.pdbx_strand_id
1 'polypeptide(L)'
;GWDLIRSDTQEKCQLLQNLGINLNFAPVCDVSQDTNDFIYARSFGQDAEQTAVYVQTVVGVMSEEHMGSVLKHFPGYGNNSDTHTGVAYDERPYETFVNSDFLPFQAGIDAGADMVLVSHNVVSCMDDQEPASISLPVHNILRNELGFDGVIITDDLVMEGVRQFAGDAEIAVRAVQA
;
A
#
# COMPACT_ATOMS: atom_id res chain seq x y z
N GLY A 1 -19.00 3.71 13.87
CA GLY A 1 -18.10 2.97 14.71
C GLY A 1 -17.57 1.72 14.01
N TRP A 2 -16.76 0.94 14.68
CA TRP A 2 -16.05 -0.24 14.15
C TRP A 2 -16.99 -1.32 13.61
N ASP A 3 -18.17 -1.52 14.22
CA ASP A 3 -19.19 -2.46 13.74
C ASP A 3 -19.68 -2.12 12.33
N LEU A 4 -19.76 -0.83 12.00
CA LEU A 4 -20.14 -0.39 10.65
C LEU A 4 -19.05 -0.75 9.63
N ILE A 5 -17.77 -0.57 9.99
CA ILE A 5 -16.63 -0.94 9.13
C ILE A 5 -16.63 -2.45 8.88
N ARG A 6 -16.83 -3.25 9.93
CA ARG A 6 -16.94 -4.72 9.80
C ARG A 6 -18.08 -5.11 8.86
N SER A 7 -19.29 -4.57 9.09
CA SER A 7 -20.47 -4.87 8.28
C SER A 7 -20.32 -4.45 6.82
N ASP A 8 -19.78 -3.25 6.57
CA ASP A 8 -19.51 -2.75 5.22
C ASP A 8 -18.45 -3.60 4.48
N THR A 9 -17.38 -4.00 5.20
CA THR A 9 -16.36 -4.88 4.62
C THR A 9 -16.94 -6.25 4.26
N GLN A 10 -17.76 -6.83 5.14
CA GLN A 10 -18.44 -8.09 4.92
C GLN A 10 -19.37 -8.05 3.71
N GLU A 11 -20.19 -7.00 3.60
CA GLU A 11 -21.09 -6.78 2.46
C GLU A 11 -20.30 -6.66 1.14
N LYS A 12 -19.19 -5.92 1.14
CA LYS A 12 -18.30 -5.80 -0.03
C LYS A 12 -17.69 -7.14 -0.44
N CYS A 13 -17.21 -7.94 0.52
CA CYS A 13 -16.70 -9.28 0.23
C CYS A 13 -17.74 -10.16 -0.44
N GLN A 14 -18.95 -10.21 0.10
CA GLN A 14 -20.05 -10.99 -0.45
C GLN A 14 -20.45 -10.51 -1.85
N LEU A 15 -20.52 -9.20 -2.07
CA LEU A 15 -20.80 -8.63 -3.39
C LEU A 15 -19.76 -9.05 -4.43
N LEU A 16 -18.46 -8.94 -4.10
CA LEU A 16 -17.36 -9.32 -4.99
C LEU A 16 -17.37 -10.81 -5.29
N GLN A 17 -17.60 -11.66 -4.29
CA GLN A 17 -17.68 -13.11 -4.45
C GLN A 17 -18.85 -13.52 -5.35
N ASN A 18 -19.99 -12.86 -5.27
CA ASN A 18 -21.13 -13.09 -6.16
C ASN A 18 -20.81 -12.79 -7.62
N LEU A 19 -19.78 -11.96 -7.88
CA LEU A 19 -19.24 -11.66 -9.21
C LEU A 19 -18.07 -12.59 -9.60
N GLY A 20 -17.70 -13.56 -8.76
CA GLY A 20 -16.58 -14.46 -8.99
C GLY A 20 -15.21 -13.85 -8.67
N ILE A 21 -15.17 -12.73 -7.93
CA ILE A 21 -13.94 -12.05 -7.53
C ILE A 21 -13.55 -12.54 -6.13
N ASN A 22 -12.32 -12.99 -5.96
CA ASN A 22 -11.80 -13.54 -4.71
C ASN A 22 -10.59 -12.77 -4.13
N LEU A 23 -10.22 -11.66 -4.77
CA LEU A 23 -9.13 -10.76 -4.32
C LEU A 23 -9.61 -9.31 -4.47
N ASN A 24 -9.49 -8.52 -3.39
CA ASN A 24 -9.82 -7.10 -3.40
C ASN A 24 -8.55 -6.28 -3.10
N PHE A 25 -8.25 -5.27 -3.92
CA PHE A 25 -7.13 -4.35 -3.72
C PHE A 25 -7.46 -3.32 -2.62
N ALA A 26 -7.64 -3.84 -1.42
CA ALA A 26 -7.98 -3.16 -0.17
C ALA A 26 -7.36 -3.91 1.02
N PRO A 27 -7.14 -3.21 2.15
CA PRO A 27 -7.42 -1.80 2.44
C PRO A 27 -6.35 -0.82 1.94
N VAL A 28 -6.70 0.48 1.90
CA VAL A 28 -5.75 1.58 1.77
C VAL A 28 -5.13 1.84 3.15
N CYS A 29 -3.81 1.72 3.23
CA CYS A 29 -3.01 1.89 4.46
C CYS A 29 -2.44 3.29 4.61
N ASP A 30 -2.52 4.11 3.56
CA ASP A 30 -1.94 5.45 3.53
C ASP A 30 -2.51 6.33 4.65
N VAL A 31 -1.62 6.99 5.39
CA VAL A 31 -1.96 7.92 6.46
C VAL A 31 -2.02 9.33 5.90
N SER A 32 -3.19 9.94 5.94
CA SER A 32 -3.39 11.35 5.57
C SER A 32 -4.54 11.93 6.37
N GLN A 33 -4.33 13.12 6.95
CA GLN A 33 -5.33 13.90 7.67
C GLN A 33 -5.61 15.26 7.00
N ASP A 34 -4.82 15.63 5.99
CA ASP A 34 -5.01 16.86 5.23
C ASP A 34 -5.89 16.60 4.01
N THR A 35 -7.03 17.28 3.95
CA THR A 35 -7.99 17.17 2.83
C THR A 35 -7.41 17.63 1.48
N ASN A 36 -6.26 18.29 1.49
CA ASN A 36 -5.55 18.73 0.28
C ASN A 36 -4.61 17.65 -0.28
N ASP A 37 -4.27 16.63 0.51
CA ASP A 37 -3.43 15.54 0.04
C ASP A 37 -4.14 14.73 -1.05
N PHE A 38 -3.40 14.38 -2.10
CA PHE A 38 -3.92 13.56 -3.20
C PHE A 38 -4.58 12.26 -2.69
N ILE A 39 -3.94 11.60 -1.72
CA ILE A 39 -4.41 10.30 -1.22
C ILE A 39 -5.56 10.40 -0.21
N TYR A 40 -5.83 11.58 0.36
CA TYR A 40 -6.80 11.75 1.45
C TYR A 40 -8.18 11.17 1.13
N ALA A 41 -8.73 11.47 -0.06
CA ALA A 41 -10.06 11.00 -0.46
C ALA A 41 -10.18 9.47 -0.57
N ARG A 42 -9.06 8.76 -0.61
CA ARG A 42 -8.96 7.30 -0.70
C ARG A 42 -8.54 6.67 0.63
N SER A 43 -7.94 7.44 1.53
CA SER A 43 -7.46 7.01 2.83
C SER A 43 -8.58 6.94 3.86
N PHE A 44 -8.27 6.39 5.05
CA PHE A 44 -9.19 6.40 6.18
C PHE A 44 -9.39 7.81 6.78
N GLY A 45 -8.48 8.75 6.51
CA GLY A 45 -8.57 10.14 6.93
C GLY A 45 -8.32 10.35 8.43
N GLN A 46 -7.62 9.46 9.08
CA GLN A 46 -7.28 9.50 10.51
C GLN A 46 -5.76 9.43 10.72
N ASP A 47 -5.32 9.51 11.98
CA ASP A 47 -3.92 9.28 12.33
C ASP A 47 -3.47 7.84 12.08
N ALA A 48 -2.18 7.59 12.23
CA ALA A 48 -1.57 6.30 11.95
C ALA A 48 -2.10 5.18 12.84
N GLU A 49 -2.34 5.45 14.13
CA GLU A 49 -2.85 4.47 15.09
C GLU A 49 -4.28 4.04 14.74
N GLN A 50 -5.13 5.00 14.44
CA GLN A 50 -6.52 4.72 14.04
C GLN A 50 -6.59 4.04 12.68
N THR A 51 -5.72 4.43 11.74
CA THR A 51 -5.59 3.78 10.43
C THR A 51 -5.10 2.35 10.59
N ALA A 52 -4.17 2.07 11.51
CA ALA A 52 -3.71 0.72 11.82
C ALA A 52 -4.87 -0.18 12.33
N VAL A 53 -5.69 0.33 13.26
CA VAL A 53 -6.87 -0.40 13.75
C VAL A 53 -7.89 -0.63 12.62
N TYR A 54 -8.09 0.35 11.74
CA TYR A 54 -8.94 0.20 10.56
C TYR A 54 -8.43 -0.91 9.64
N VAL A 55 -7.14 -0.89 9.28
CA VAL A 55 -6.52 -1.89 8.41
C VAL A 55 -6.62 -3.29 9.01
N GLN A 56 -6.26 -3.44 10.30
CA GLN A 56 -6.40 -4.72 11.02
C GLN A 56 -7.84 -5.25 10.97
N THR A 57 -8.81 -4.37 11.19
CA THR A 57 -10.24 -4.74 11.17
C THR A 57 -10.68 -5.22 9.80
N VAL A 58 -10.32 -4.49 8.74
CA VAL A 58 -10.69 -4.83 7.35
C VAL A 58 -10.03 -6.13 6.92
N VAL A 59 -8.73 -6.30 7.13
CA VAL A 59 -8.01 -7.56 6.79
C VAL A 59 -8.59 -8.75 7.54
N GLY A 60 -8.87 -8.59 8.85
CA GLY A 60 -9.49 -9.66 9.64
C GLY A 60 -10.85 -10.11 9.08
N VAL A 61 -11.72 -9.16 8.71
CA VAL A 61 -13.02 -9.49 8.10
C VAL A 61 -12.85 -10.12 6.72
N MET A 62 -11.94 -9.60 5.89
CA MET A 62 -11.66 -10.19 4.57
C MET A 62 -11.18 -11.62 4.68
N SER A 63 -10.33 -11.93 5.66
CA SER A 63 -9.88 -13.28 5.95
C SER A 63 -11.03 -14.19 6.42
N GLU A 64 -11.90 -13.72 7.33
CA GLU A 64 -13.10 -14.43 7.77
C GLU A 64 -14.03 -14.77 6.60
N GLU A 65 -14.17 -13.87 5.64
CA GLU A 65 -14.98 -14.02 4.42
C GLU A 65 -14.25 -14.72 3.25
N HIS A 66 -13.02 -15.21 3.46
CA HIS A 66 -12.19 -15.84 2.42
C HIS A 66 -11.96 -14.95 1.18
N MET A 67 -11.81 -13.65 1.39
CA MET A 67 -11.46 -12.65 0.38
C MET A 67 -9.99 -12.28 0.53
N GLY A 68 -9.19 -12.44 -0.51
CA GLY A 68 -7.81 -11.99 -0.52
C GLY A 68 -7.67 -10.48 -0.36
N SER A 69 -6.67 -10.05 0.41
CA SER A 69 -6.42 -8.66 0.77
C SER A 69 -5.11 -8.14 0.19
N VAL A 70 -5.07 -6.84 -0.14
CA VAL A 70 -3.89 -6.14 -0.66
C VAL A 70 -3.70 -4.83 0.09
N LEU A 71 -2.65 -4.75 0.91
CA LEU A 71 -2.28 -3.51 1.60
C LEU A 71 -1.65 -2.52 0.61
N LYS A 72 -2.06 -1.27 0.60
CA LYS A 72 -1.56 -0.28 -0.37
C LYS A 72 -1.62 1.14 0.18
N HIS A 73 -0.70 1.99 -0.27
CA HIS A 73 0.36 1.84 -1.26
C HIS A 73 1.73 1.94 -0.56
N PHE A 74 2.41 0.81 -0.38
CA PHE A 74 3.69 0.79 0.34
C PHE A 74 4.75 1.65 -0.38
N PRO A 75 5.62 2.38 0.34
CA PRO A 75 5.78 2.45 1.80
C PRO A 75 4.89 3.50 2.51
N GLY A 76 3.95 4.12 1.82
CA GLY A 76 3.03 5.14 2.31
C GLY A 76 3.14 6.41 1.47
N TYR A 77 1.99 6.88 0.99
CA TYR A 77 1.92 8.01 0.04
C TYR A 77 2.21 9.36 0.70
N GLY A 78 1.81 9.54 1.97
CA GLY A 78 1.93 10.83 2.66
C GLY A 78 1.26 11.96 1.89
N ASN A 79 1.95 13.11 1.80
CA ASN A 79 1.49 14.29 1.06
C ASN A 79 2.07 14.38 -0.37
N ASN A 80 2.55 13.28 -0.93
CA ASN A 80 3.11 13.26 -2.27
C ASN A 80 2.08 13.45 -3.37
N SER A 81 2.55 13.91 -4.53
CA SER A 81 1.73 14.09 -5.72
C SER A 81 1.34 12.75 -6.37
N ASP A 82 0.35 12.81 -7.25
CA ASP A 82 -0.17 11.66 -8.00
C ASP A 82 0.86 11.08 -8.98
N THR A 83 1.27 9.83 -8.78
CA THR A 83 2.21 9.12 -9.66
C THR A 83 1.61 8.70 -11.01
N HIS A 84 0.30 8.86 -11.22
CA HIS A 84 -0.30 8.70 -12.55
C HIS A 84 0.15 9.78 -13.53
N THR A 85 0.52 10.96 -13.03
CA THR A 85 0.84 12.14 -13.85
C THR A 85 2.33 12.47 -13.92
N GLY A 86 3.17 11.79 -13.14
CA GLY A 86 4.62 12.03 -13.11
C GLY A 86 5.33 11.33 -11.97
N VAL A 87 6.62 11.57 -11.83
CA VAL A 87 7.41 11.05 -10.71
C VAL A 87 7.11 11.86 -9.45
N ALA A 88 6.83 11.19 -8.36
CA ALA A 88 6.70 11.78 -7.03
C ALA A 88 7.93 11.46 -6.20
N TYR A 89 8.58 12.50 -5.67
CA TYR A 89 9.74 12.37 -4.79
C TYR A 89 9.33 12.63 -3.35
N ASP A 90 9.56 11.66 -2.49
CA ASP A 90 9.31 11.74 -1.06
C ASP A 90 10.63 12.02 -0.32
N GLU A 91 10.74 13.20 0.25
CA GLU A 91 11.92 13.64 1.00
C GLU A 91 11.74 13.51 2.52
N ARG A 92 10.66 12.88 2.98
CA ARG A 92 10.41 12.66 4.41
C ARG A 92 11.52 11.80 5.02
N PRO A 93 11.92 12.06 6.26
CA PRO A 93 12.93 11.26 6.94
C PRO A 93 12.38 9.86 7.27
N TYR A 94 13.26 8.87 7.36
CA TYR A 94 12.90 7.46 7.61
C TYR A 94 12.07 7.27 8.89
N GLU A 95 12.37 8.05 9.93
CA GLU A 95 11.63 8.03 11.18
C GLU A 95 10.14 8.36 11.02
N THR A 96 9.77 9.15 10.00
CA THR A 96 8.36 9.42 9.70
C THR A 96 7.64 8.13 9.28
N PHE A 97 8.27 7.32 8.43
CA PHE A 97 7.71 6.04 8.01
C PHE A 97 7.60 5.07 9.18
N VAL A 98 8.65 4.93 9.98
CA VAL A 98 8.66 4.03 11.16
C VAL A 98 7.59 4.42 12.18
N ASN A 99 7.40 5.72 12.43
CA ASN A 99 6.50 6.20 13.48
C ASN A 99 5.06 6.44 12.98
N SER A 100 4.80 6.36 11.68
CA SER A 100 3.49 6.65 11.09
C SER A 100 3.12 5.65 10.00
N ASP A 101 3.70 5.78 8.81
CA ASP A 101 3.24 5.08 7.60
C ASP A 101 3.33 3.55 7.73
N PHE A 102 4.34 3.01 8.41
CA PHE A 102 4.50 1.56 8.59
C PHE A 102 3.50 0.95 9.59
N LEU A 103 2.92 1.73 10.50
CA LEU A 103 2.01 1.19 11.51
C LEU A 103 0.77 0.51 10.90
N PRO A 104 0.05 1.09 9.93
CA PRO A 104 -1.05 0.41 9.26
C PRO A 104 -0.61 -0.83 8.46
N PHE A 105 0.55 -0.78 7.79
CA PHE A 105 1.07 -1.96 7.08
C PHE A 105 1.40 -3.09 8.04
N GLN A 106 2.10 -2.81 9.15
CA GLN A 106 2.41 -3.81 10.17
C GLN A 106 1.13 -4.43 10.74
N ALA A 107 0.13 -3.60 11.06
CA ALA A 107 -1.16 -4.09 11.57
C ALA A 107 -1.89 -5.01 10.56
N GLY A 108 -1.80 -4.70 9.27
CA GLY A 108 -2.35 -5.54 8.20
C GLY A 108 -1.58 -6.86 8.03
N ILE A 109 -0.25 -6.81 8.08
CA ILE A 109 0.62 -7.99 8.03
C ILE A 109 0.33 -8.92 9.21
N ASP A 110 0.27 -8.37 10.42
CA ASP A 110 -0.03 -9.12 11.64
C ASP A 110 -1.45 -9.72 11.63
N ALA A 111 -2.38 -9.10 10.90
CA ALA A 111 -3.74 -9.61 10.66
C ALA A 111 -3.81 -10.68 9.56
N GLY A 112 -2.70 -10.97 8.88
CA GLY A 112 -2.59 -12.00 7.86
C GLY A 112 -2.93 -11.55 6.44
N ALA A 113 -2.59 -10.31 6.07
CA ALA A 113 -2.75 -9.82 4.70
C ALA A 113 -2.00 -10.69 3.68
N ASP A 114 -2.64 -10.96 2.53
CA ASP A 114 -2.10 -11.84 1.49
C ASP A 114 -1.04 -11.16 0.63
N MET A 115 -1.24 -9.87 0.33
CA MET A 115 -0.40 -9.12 -0.60
C MET A 115 -0.13 -7.71 -0.11
N VAL A 116 0.99 -7.14 -0.60
CA VAL A 116 1.31 -5.72 -0.47
C VAL A 116 1.57 -5.14 -1.86
N LEU A 117 0.91 -4.03 -2.18
CA LEU A 117 1.12 -3.27 -3.40
C LEU A 117 2.07 -2.11 -3.13
N VAL A 118 3.16 -2.07 -3.89
CA VAL A 118 4.22 -1.04 -3.78
C VAL A 118 4.00 0.06 -4.81
N SER A 119 4.06 1.32 -4.35
CA SER A 119 3.84 2.51 -5.16
C SER A 119 5.03 2.86 -6.06
N HIS A 120 4.84 3.87 -6.94
CA HIS A 120 5.91 4.40 -7.80
C HIS A 120 6.58 5.67 -7.23
N ASN A 121 6.42 5.96 -5.94
CA ASN A 121 7.12 7.07 -5.30
C ASN A 121 8.63 6.75 -5.20
N VAL A 122 9.48 7.72 -5.50
CA VAL A 122 10.90 7.69 -5.13
C VAL A 122 11.01 8.19 -3.71
N VAL A 123 11.41 7.33 -2.79
CA VAL A 123 11.49 7.65 -1.35
C VAL A 123 12.95 7.82 -0.96
N SER A 124 13.42 9.08 -0.96
CA SER A 124 14.85 9.42 -0.91
C SER A 124 15.59 8.86 0.29
N CYS A 125 14.93 8.65 1.43
CA CYS A 125 15.54 8.06 2.62
C CYS A 125 15.68 6.53 2.56
N MET A 126 15.11 5.86 1.56
CA MET A 126 15.20 4.42 1.34
C MET A 126 15.97 4.09 0.06
N ASP A 127 15.60 4.77 -1.03
CA ASP A 127 16.27 4.70 -2.33
C ASP A 127 16.01 6.02 -3.09
N ASP A 128 17.06 6.77 -3.38
CA ASP A 128 16.99 8.06 -4.08
C ASP A 128 17.12 7.93 -5.60
N GLN A 129 17.33 6.72 -6.12
CA GLN A 129 17.58 6.44 -7.52
C GLN A 129 16.38 5.80 -8.22
N GLU A 130 15.63 4.96 -7.52
CA GLU A 130 14.55 4.16 -8.12
C GLU A 130 13.21 4.33 -7.38
N PRO A 131 12.08 4.29 -8.10
CA PRO A 131 10.78 4.23 -7.45
C PRO A 131 10.62 2.94 -6.64
N ALA A 132 9.89 3.03 -5.54
CA ALA A 132 9.72 1.97 -4.56
C ALA A 132 9.35 0.62 -5.20
N SER A 133 8.50 0.63 -6.24
CA SER A 133 8.02 -0.57 -6.94
C SER A 133 9.10 -1.41 -7.64
N ILE A 134 10.26 -0.81 -7.95
CA ILE A 134 11.41 -1.49 -8.58
C ILE A 134 12.68 -1.37 -7.75
N SER A 135 12.57 -0.92 -6.51
CA SER A 135 13.68 -0.69 -5.57
C SER A 135 13.90 -1.90 -4.67
N LEU A 136 15.02 -2.59 -4.85
CA LEU A 136 15.42 -3.68 -3.94
C LEU A 136 15.57 -3.23 -2.47
N PRO A 137 16.15 -2.05 -2.14
CA PRO A 137 16.15 -1.55 -0.77
C PRO A 137 14.75 -1.44 -0.15
N VAL A 138 13.76 -0.90 -0.86
CA VAL A 138 12.38 -0.76 -0.35
C VAL A 138 11.72 -2.12 -0.13
N HIS A 139 11.88 -3.06 -1.07
CA HIS A 139 11.36 -4.42 -0.91
C HIS A 139 12.04 -5.15 0.25
N ASN A 140 13.32 -4.92 0.51
CA ASN A 140 14.03 -5.46 1.66
C ASN A 140 13.51 -4.92 3.00
N ILE A 141 13.11 -3.65 3.08
CA ILE A 141 12.44 -3.09 4.27
C ILE A 141 11.15 -3.87 4.53
N LEU A 142 10.31 -4.04 3.52
CA LEU A 142 9.06 -4.78 3.65
C LEU A 142 9.28 -6.24 4.08
N ARG A 143 10.28 -6.92 3.50
CA ARG A 143 10.62 -8.31 3.82
C ARG A 143 11.26 -8.47 5.19
N ASN A 144 12.26 -7.65 5.51
CA ASN A 144 13.16 -7.91 6.64
C ASN A 144 12.80 -7.10 7.89
N GLU A 145 12.24 -5.89 7.74
CA GLU A 145 11.88 -5.05 8.88
C GLU A 145 10.42 -5.24 9.28
N LEU A 146 9.48 -5.27 8.30
CA LEU A 146 8.07 -5.54 8.58
C LEU A 146 7.74 -7.05 8.61
N GLY A 147 8.68 -7.91 8.18
CA GLY A 147 8.52 -9.36 8.24
C GLY A 147 7.45 -9.93 7.28
N PHE A 148 7.15 -9.23 6.20
CA PHE A 148 6.15 -9.68 5.25
C PHE A 148 6.70 -10.79 4.33
N ASP A 149 6.07 -11.96 4.34
CA ASP A 149 6.44 -13.13 3.52
C ASP A 149 5.44 -13.46 2.39
N GLY A 150 4.35 -12.69 2.30
CA GLY A 150 3.33 -12.83 1.26
C GLY A 150 3.77 -12.30 -0.12
N VAL A 151 2.82 -12.10 -1.03
CA VAL A 151 3.11 -11.65 -2.40
C VAL A 151 3.27 -10.13 -2.45
N ILE A 152 4.39 -9.67 -3.00
CA ILE A 152 4.59 -8.24 -3.33
C ILE A 152 4.17 -8.04 -4.78
N ILE A 153 3.32 -7.04 -5.01
CA ILE A 153 2.93 -6.60 -6.35
C ILE A 153 3.25 -5.11 -6.52
N THR A 154 3.43 -4.67 -7.75
CA THR A 154 3.59 -3.24 -8.05
C THR A 154 2.24 -2.59 -8.31
N ASP A 155 2.19 -1.27 -8.22
CA ASP A 155 1.15 -0.52 -8.92
C ASP A 155 1.33 -0.67 -10.44
N ASP A 156 0.41 -0.14 -11.26
CA ASP A 156 0.40 -0.38 -12.71
C ASP A 156 1.68 0.17 -13.37
N LEU A 157 2.46 -0.72 -13.97
CA LEU A 157 3.76 -0.38 -14.59
C LEU A 157 3.63 0.49 -15.85
N VAL A 158 2.41 0.79 -16.33
CA VAL A 158 2.18 1.76 -17.40
C VAL A 158 2.07 3.21 -16.90
N MET A 159 2.08 3.42 -15.58
CA MET A 159 2.01 4.76 -14.99
C MET A 159 3.26 5.60 -15.28
N GLU A 160 3.07 6.91 -15.49
CA GLU A 160 4.18 7.84 -15.79
C GLU A 160 5.23 7.90 -14.68
N GLY A 161 4.84 7.64 -13.43
CA GLY A 161 5.72 7.64 -12.26
C GLY A 161 6.89 6.65 -12.35
N VAL A 162 6.75 5.56 -13.11
CA VAL A 162 7.78 4.53 -13.28
C VAL A 162 8.38 4.49 -14.70
N ARG A 163 7.63 4.88 -15.72
CA ARG A 163 8.06 4.78 -17.14
C ARG A 163 9.26 5.64 -17.51
N GLN A 164 9.61 6.62 -16.69
CA GLN A 164 10.78 7.47 -16.90
C GLN A 164 12.10 6.78 -16.52
N PHE A 165 12.06 5.66 -15.78
CA PHE A 165 13.25 4.98 -15.27
C PHE A 165 13.78 3.88 -16.19
N ALA A 166 12.92 3.29 -17.02
CA ALA A 166 13.34 2.31 -18.04
C ALA A 166 12.20 2.07 -19.05
N GLY A 167 12.48 1.30 -20.10
CA GLY A 167 11.46 0.81 -21.04
C GLY A 167 10.54 -0.24 -20.40
N ASP A 168 9.32 -0.38 -20.92
CA ASP A 168 8.25 -1.22 -20.32
C ASP A 168 8.69 -2.65 -19.98
N ALA A 169 9.45 -3.31 -20.89
CA ALA A 169 9.93 -4.67 -20.66
C ALA A 169 11.01 -4.74 -19.56
N GLU A 170 11.88 -3.73 -19.48
CA GLU A 170 12.92 -3.65 -18.46
C GLU A 170 12.32 -3.35 -17.08
N ILE A 171 11.33 -2.48 -17.00
CA ILE A 171 10.60 -2.18 -15.75
C ILE A 171 9.99 -3.47 -15.18
N ALA A 172 9.34 -4.28 -16.02
CA ALA A 172 8.76 -5.54 -15.57
C ALA A 172 9.82 -6.52 -15.02
N VAL A 173 11.00 -6.58 -15.66
CA VAL A 173 12.13 -7.38 -15.15
C VAL A 173 12.65 -6.84 -13.82
N ARG A 174 12.84 -5.52 -13.68
CA ARG A 174 13.30 -4.89 -12.45
C ARG A 174 12.31 -5.11 -11.29
N ALA A 175 11.01 -5.02 -11.55
CA ALA A 175 9.99 -5.28 -10.56
C ALA A 175 10.03 -6.72 -10.00
N VAL A 176 10.44 -7.69 -10.82
CA VAL A 176 10.61 -9.10 -10.37
C VAL A 176 11.94 -9.30 -9.65
N GLN A 177 12.95 -8.48 -9.94
CA GLN A 177 14.29 -8.57 -9.35
C GLN A 177 14.38 -7.82 -8.00
N ALA A 178 13.49 -6.89 -7.77
CA ALA A 178 13.40 -6.15 -6.52
C ALA A 178 12.77 -7.02 -5.42
#